data_dcde5d00a0b9b7c9a8e05815e56a338d
#
_entry.id   dcde5d00a0b9b7c9a8e05815e56a338d
#
_cell.length_a   1.000
_cell.length_b   1.000
_cell.length_c   1.000
_cell.angle_alpha   90.00
_cell.angle_beta   90.00
_cell.angle_gamma   90.00
#
_symmetry.space_group_name_H-M   'P 1'
#
loop_
_entity.id
_entity.type
_entity.pdbx_description
1 polymer ?
#
loop_
_entity_poly.entity_id
_entity_poly.type
_entity_poly.pdbx_seq_one_letter_code
_entity_poly.pdbx_strand_id
1 'polypeptide(L)'
;MLLLLQYTLIFASVLLLVALGGCVSEHSGVINLGLEGIMVMGALGGALVMKFLTPGVEAILDAGKTVTLGKSLVMFLATFGASVLVGVIYSALLAVACVNLKADQTIVGTALNMLGTALATVVVKSMNTAMNPDDHSSEIFYGKVKDYFTTKIGTFELNWFMIVAVILLVIVYVLLYKTKFGLRLRACGEHPQAAASVGISVFKMRWAGVLLSGFLGGVGGITYIVASGSIWKFENGVAGFGFLALAVMIFGAWHPFKIAGAALIFGLFRALGNTYGVFDFLKNLNIPSNIYNMLPYIVSLIVLAFTSKNSAAPKAEGIPYDKGMR
;
A
#
# COMPACT_ATOMS: atom_id res chain seq x y z
N MET A 1 -0.02 9.20 -24.86
CA MET A 1 -1.16 8.37 -24.43
C MET A 1 -0.71 7.07 -23.74
N LEU A 2 0.17 6.24 -24.33
CA LEU A 2 0.60 4.98 -23.73
C LEU A 2 1.28 5.15 -22.38
N LEU A 3 2.19 6.13 -22.26
CA LEU A 3 2.89 6.45 -21.01
C LEU A 3 1.89 6.84 -19.89
N LEU A 4 0.88 7.64 -20.20
CA LEU A 4 -0.19 7.98 -19.24
C LEU A 4 -0.92 6.73 -18.76
N LEU A 5 -1.26 5.81 -19.68
CA LEU A 5 -1.91 4.55 -19.34
C LEU A 5 -1.04 3.69 -18.40
N GLN A 6 0.27 3.58 -18.69
CA GLN A 6 1.22 2.84 -17.85
C GLN A 6 1.28 3.41 -16.42
N TYR A 7 1.47 4.73 -16.28
CA TYR A 7 1.47 5.38 -14.96
C TYR A 7 0.12 5.29 -14.27
N THR A 8 -1.00 5.38 -15.01
CA THR A 8 -2.34 5.19 -14.44
C THR A 8 -2.49 3.81 -13.83
N LEU A 9 -2.11 2.77 -14.56
CA LEU A 9 -2.25 1.38 -14.09
C LEU A 9 -1.35 1.08 -12.90
N ILE A 10 -0.10 1.55 -12.89
CA ILE A 10 0.79 1.27 -11.76
C ILE A 10 0.35 2.02 -10.50
N PHE A 11 -0.01 3.31 -10.58
CA PHE A 11 -0.50 4.05 -9.42
C PHE A 11 -1.88 3.58 -8.97
N ALA A 12 -2.76 3.19 -9.89
CA ALA A 12 -4.02 2.53 -9.54
C ALA A 12 -3.78 1.20 -8.80
N SER A 13 -2.76 0.42 -9.19
CA SER A 13 -2.39 -0.82 -8.49
C SER A 13 -1.93 -0.55 -7.06
N VAL A 14 -1.14 0.49 -6.83
CA VAL A 14 -0.74 0.93 -5.47
C VAL A 14 -1.97 1.25 -4.63
N LEU A 15 -2.81 2.17 -5.13
CA LEU A 15 -4.00 2.62 -4.40
C LEU A 15 -4.98 1.48 -4.14
N LEU A 16 -5.17 0.59 -5.13
CA LEU A 16 -6.01 -0.59 -5.01
C LEU A 16 -5.54 -1.51 -3.88
N LEU A 17 -4.26 -1.88 -3.85
CA LEU A 17 -3.70 -2.78 -2.84
C LEU A 17 -3.88 -2.23 -1.43
N VAL A 18 -3.54 -0.96 -1.23
CA VAL A 18 -3.62 -0.32 0.08
C VAL A 18 -5.07 -0.10 0.52
N ALA A 19 -5.93 0.34 -0.40
CA ALA A 19 -7.36 0.52 -0.13
C ALA A 19 -8.07 -0.81 0.19
N LEU A 20 -7.70 -1.90 -0.48
CA LEU A 20 -8.16 -3.25 -0.12
C LEU A 20 -7.68 -3.65 1.28
N GLY A 21 -6.45 -3.25 1.66
CA GLY A 21 -5.92 -3.44 3.01
C GLY A 21 -6.77 -2.74 4.06
N GLY A 22 -7.08 -1.46 3.86
CA GLY A 22 -8.01 -0.70 4.70
C GLY A 22 -9.39 -1.36 4.79
N CYS A 23 -9.95 -1.73 3.63
CA CYS A 23 -11.25 -2.38 3.53
C CYS A 23 -11.35 -3.68 4.35
N VAL A 24 -10.32 -4.54 4.31
CA VAL A 24 -10.30 -5.79 5.10
C VAL A 24 -10.20 -5.50 6.58
N SER A 25 -9.38 -4.53 7.01
CA SER A 25 -9.25 -4.12 8.40
C SER A 25 -10.57 -3.57 8.94
N GLU A 26 -11.19 -2.63 8.25
CA GLU A 26 -12.43 -1.98 8.69
C GLU A 26 -13.62 -2.93 8.69
N HIS A 27 -13.69 -3.87 7.76
CA HIS A 27 -14.67 -4.97 7.83
C HIS A 27 -14.48 -5.89 9.06
N SER A 28 -13.33 -5.88 9.71
CA SER A 28 -13.14 -6.55 11.01
C SER A 28 -13.56 -5.70 12.22
N GLY A 29 -13.87 -4.41 12.01
CA GLY A 29 -14.19 -3.43 13.03
C GLY A 29 -12.98 -2.66 13.56
N VAL A 30 -11.82 -2.73 12.88
CA VAL A 30 -10.61 -1.97 13.25
C VAL A 30 -10.28 -0.98 12.13
N ILE A 31 -10.35 0.32 12.45
CA ILE A 31 -9.88 1.39 11.56
C ILE A 31 -8.36 1.28 11.42
N ASN A 32 -7.86 1.30 10.21
CA ASN A 32 -6.43 1.28 9.97
C ASN A 32 -5.94 2.60 9.35
N LEU A 33 -5.81 3.64 10.17
CA LEU A 33 -5.16 4.88 9.76
C LEU A 33 -3.63 4.76 9.64
N GLY A 34 -3.06 3.65 10.13
CA GLY A 34 -1.62 3.36 10.07
C GLY A 34 -1.12 2.85 8.72
N LEU A 35 -1.96 2.87 7.67
CA LEU A 35 -1.60 2.35 6.34
C LEU A 35 -0.39 3.03 5.73
N GLU A 36 -0.21 4.33 5.94
CA GLU A 36 0.98 5.07 5.47
C GLU A 36 2.27 4.48 6.05
N GLY A 37 2.32 4.27 7.38
CA GLY A 37 3.46 3.67 8.06
C GLY A 37 3.69 2.21 7.65
N ILE A 38 2.62 1.44 7.46
CA ILE A 38 2.70 0.05 6.98
C ILE A 38 3.30 0.01 5.56
N MET A 39 2.89 0.92 4.68
CA MET A 39 3.45 1.05 3.33
C MET A 39 4.95 1.37 3.40
N VAL A 40 5.35 2.35 4.20
CA VAL A 40 6.76 2.75 4.35
C VAL A 40 7.62 1.58 4.84
N MET A 41 7.16 0.86 5.84
CA MET A 41 7.89 -0.29 6.39
C MET A 41 7.93 -1.45 5.41
N GLY A 42 6.83 -1.75 4.71
CA GLY A 42 6.80 -2.74 3.64
C GLY A 42 7.72 -2.36 2.48
N ALA A 43 7.72 -1.08 2.07
CA ALA A 43 8.64 -0.54 1.08
C ALA A 43 10.10 -0.71 1.50
N LEU A 44 10.43 -0.43 2.78
CA LEU A 44 11.76 -0.63 3.34
C LEU A 44 12.20 -2.10 3.21
N GLY A 45 11.36 -3.05 3.63
CA GLY A 45 11.69 -4.48 3.53
C GLY A 45 12.03 -4.90 2.12
N GLY A 46 11.20 -4.52 1.15
CA GLY A 46 11.46 -4.82 -0.27
C GLY A 46 12.66 -4.09 -0.85
N ALA A 47 12.85 -2.79 -0.52
CA ALA A 47 13.98 -1.99 -0.99
C ALA A 47 15.33 -2.53 -0.49
N LEU A 48 15.39 -2.97 0.77
CA LEU A 48 16.60 -3.60 1.33
C LEU A 48 16.98 -4.85 0.55
N VAL A 49 16.01 -5.73 0.28
CA VAL A 49 16.28 -6.93 -0.55
C VAL A 49 16.78 -6.54 -1.93
N MET A 50 16.15 -5.59 -2.60
CA MET A 50 16.61 -5.12 -3.92
C MET A 50 18.02 -4.52 -3.86
N LYS A 51 18.35 -3.74 -2.80
CA LYS A 51 19.70 -3.20 -2.61
C LYS A 51 20.74 -4.31 -2.47
N PHE A 52 20.48 -5.33 -1.65
CA PHE A 52 21.40 -6.45 -1.47
C PHE A 52 21.53 -7.36 -2.71
N LEU A 53 20.53 -7.37 -3.59
CA LEU A 53 20.59 -8.10 -4.85
C LEU A 53 21.31 -7.32 -5.96
N THR A 54 21.45 -5.99 -5.85
CA THR A 54 22.05 -5.12 -6.88
C THR A 54 23.47 -5.57 -7.27
N PRO A 55 24.43 -5.85 -6.35
CA PRO A 55 25.78 -6.26 -6.73
C PRO A 55 25.80 -7.56 -7.56
N GLY A 56 24.90 -8.50 -7.23
CA GLY A 56 24.76 -9.75 -7.98
C GLY A 56 24.23 -9.55 -9.41
N VAL A 57 23.32 -8.57 -9.58
CA VAL A 57 22.82 -8.19 -10.91
C VAL A 57 23.92 -7.48 -11.72
N GLU A 58 24.65 -6.56 -11.09
CA GLU A 58 25.78 -5.85 -11.72
C GLU A 58 26.84 -6.83 -12.20
N ALA A 59 27.26 -7.78 -11.37
CA ALA A 59 28.24 -8.80 -11.74
C ALA A 59 27.80 -9.65 -12.95
N ILE A 60 26.50 -9.92 -13.12
CA ILE A 60 25.95 -10.62 -14.29
C ILE A 60 26.04 -9.76 -15.54
N LEU A 61 25.72 -8.46 -15.43
CA LEU A 61 25.75 -7.52 -16.54
C LEU A 61 27.19 -7.22 -17.00
N ASP A 62 28.11 -7.03 -16.06
CA ASP A 62 29.52 -6.79 -16.32
C ASP A 62 30.19 -8.00 -17.01
N ALA A 63 29.69 -9.21 -16.74
CA ALA A 63 30.09 -10.42 -17.45
C ALA A 63 29.49 -10.55 -18.89
N GLY A 64 28.76 -9.52 -19.37
CA GLY A 64 28.07 -9.53 -20.67
C GLY A 64 26.89 -10.50 -20.75
N LYS A 65 26.37 -10.97 -19.59
CA LYS A 65 25.25 -11.90 -19.52
C LYS A 65 23.95 -11.16 -19.21
N THR A 66 22.83 -11.72 -19.64
CA THR A 66 21.49 -11.22 -19.27
C THR A 66 20.96 -11.98 -18.06
N VAL A 67 20.18 -11.28 -17.21
CA VAL A 67 19.49 -11.93 -16.10
C VAL A 67 18.38 -12.84 -16.66
N THR A 68 18.41 -14.11 -16.31
CA THR A 68 17.40 -15.06 -16.77
C THR A 68 16.05 -14.84 -16.08
N LEU A 69 14.94 -15.18 -16.76
CA LEU A 69 13.59 -15.05 -16.20
C LEU A 69 13.44 -15.75 -14.83
N GLY A 70 14.07 -16.92 -14.65
CA GLY A 70 14.06 -17.62 -13.37
C GLY A 70 14.71 -16.83 -12.23
N LYS A 71 15.84 -16.16 -12.50
CA LYS A 71 16.49 -15.26 -11.52
C LYS A 71 15.62 -14.04 -11.23
N SER A 72 15.03 -13.43 -12.25
CA SER A 72 14.09 -12.31 -12.07
C SER A 72 12.92 -12.70 -11.20
N LEU A 73 12.35 -13.89 -11.40
CA LEU A 73 11.23 -14.39 -10.57
C LEU A 73 11.65 -14.61 -9.11
N VAL A 74 12.83 -15.19 -8.85
CA VAL A 74 13.35 -15.35 -7.49
C VAL A 74 13.58 -14.00 -6.82
N MET A 75 14.17 -13.03 -7.51
CA MET A 75 14.38 -11.68 -6.99
C MET A 75 13.04 -10.99 -6.67
N PHE A 76 12.05 -11.14 -7.56
CA PHE A 76 10.70 -10.61 -7.35
C PHE A 76 10.03 -11.24 -6.12
N LEU A 77 10.05 -12.58 -6.00
CA LEU A 77 9.45 -13.28 -4.87
C LEU A 77 10.15 -12.95 -3.55
N ALA A 78 11.48 -12.79 -3.54
CA ALA A 78 12.23 -12.35 -2.36
C ALA A 78 11.83 -10.93 -1.94
N THR A 79 11.77 -10.00 -2.90
CA THR A 79 11.36 -8.60 -2.68
C THR A 79 9.91 -8.53 -2.16
N PHE A 80 9.00 -9.25 -2.81
CA PHE A 80 7.60 -9.37 -2.42
C PHE A 80 7.46 -9.96 -1.02
N GLY A 81 8.13 -11.08 -0.74
CA GLY A 81 8.09 -11.78 0.55
C GLY A 81 8.62 -10.92 1.70
N ALA A 82 9.72 -10.20 1.49
CA ALA A 82 10.28 -9.28 2.50
C ALA A 82 9.32 -8.11 2.79
N SER A 83 8.74 -7.55 1.74
CA SER A 83 7.77 -6.44 1.87
C SER A 83 6.52 -6.87 2.65
N VAL A 84 5.99 -8.05 2.35
CA VAL A 84 4.87 -8.66 3.08
C VAL A 84 5.24 -8.91 4.54
N LEU A 85 6.38 -9.56 4.78
CA LEU A 85 6.80 -9.92 6.13
C LEU A 85 6.92 -8.68 7.03
N VAL A 86 7.62 -7.65 6.56
CA VAL A 86 7.81 -6.41 7.32
C VAL A 86 6.48 -5.66 7.50
N GLY A 87 5.64 -5.60 6.47
CA GLY A 87 4.32 -4.97 6.55
C GLY A 87 3.39 -5.67 7.57
N VAL A 88 3.38 -7.02 7.58
CA VAL A 88 2.61 -7.82 8.54
C VAL A 88 3.13 -7.65 9.96
N ILE A 89 4.45 -7.73 10.17
CA ILE A 89 5.06 -7.52 11.50
C ILE A 89 4.74 -6.12 12.02
N TYR A 90 4.83 -5.11 11.16
CA TYR A 90 4.55 -3.74 11.56
C TYR A 90 3.06 -3.53 11.87
N SER A 91 2.16 -4.11 11.10
CA SER A 91 0.72 -4.04 11.37
C SER A 91 0.31 -4.78 12.65
N ALA A 92 1.09 -5.76 13.10
CA ALA A 92 0.86 -6.42 14.38
C ALA A 92 0.93 -5.45 15.56
N LEU A 93 1.72 -4.37 15.48
CA LEU A 93 1.76 -3.30 16.50
C LEU A 93 0.38 -2.63 16.61
N LEU A 94 -0.27 -2.34 15.48
CA LEU A 94 -1.64 -1.81 15.46
C LEU A 94 -2.62 -2.80 16.11
N ALA A 95 -2.50 -4.10 15.77
CA ALA A 95 -3.36 -5.13 16.34
C ALA A 95 -3.18 -5.24 17.86
N VAL A 96 -1.95 -5.24 18.36
CA VAL A 96 -1.68 -5.25 19.81
C VAL A 96 -2.31 -4.03 20.48
N ALA A 97 -2.06 -2.84 19.97
CA ALA A 97 -2.55 -1.61 20.58
C ALA A 97 -4.08 -1.50 20.54
N CYS A 98 -4.70 -1.74 19.37
CA CYS A 98 -6.14 -1.51 19.19
C CYS A 98 -7.02 -2.70 19.62
N VAL A 99 -6.55 -3.94 19.45
CA VAL A 99 -7.36 -5.12 19.77
C VAL A 99 -7.11 -5.61 21.20
N ASN A 100 -5.83 -5.67 21.65
CA ASN A 100 -5.49 -6.19 22.97
C ASN A 100 -5.58 -5.09 24.03
N LEU A 101 -4.96 -3.94 23.79
CA LEU A 101 -4.90 -2.82 24.74
C LEU A 101 -6.11 -1.88 24.65
N LYS A 102 -7.00 -2.08 23.64
CA LYS A 102 -8.20 -1.27 23.40
C LYS A 102 -7.90 0.24 23.29
N ALA A 103 -6.71 0.60 22.80
CA ALA A 103 -6.33 1.99 22.59
C ALA A 103 -7.14 2.62 21.46
N ASP A 104 -7.21 3.96 21.47
CA ASP A 104 -7.84 4.72 20.38
C ASP A 104 -7.15 4.44 19.05
N GLN A 105 -7.94 3.98 18.08
CA GLN A 105 -7.41 3.49 16.78
C GLN A 105 -6.87 4.62 15.92
N THR A 106 -7.43 5.84 16.05
CA THR A 106 -6.99 7.02 15.32
C THR A 106 -5.63 7.50 15.82
N ILE A 107 -5.47 7.58 17.15
CA ILE A 107 -4.22 7.99 17.77
C ILE A 107 -3.11 6.97 17.47
N VAL A 108 -3.39 5.68 17.64
CA VAL A 108 -2.42 4.62 17.36
C VAL A 108 -2.03 4.62 15.87
N GLY A 109 -2.99 4.73 14.96
CA GLY A 109 -2.72 4.76 13.53
C GLY A 109 -1.82 5.93 13.12
N THR A 110 -2.12 7.14 13.61
CA THR A 110 -1.27 8.32 13.33
C THR A 110 0.12 8.22 13.94
N ALA A 111 0.24 7.69 15.16
CA ALA A 111 1.53 7.44 15.80
C ALA A 111 2.37 6.42 15.01
N LEU A 112 1.76 5.35 14.50
CA LEU A 112 2.43 4.36 13.67
C LEU A 112 2.90 4.96 12.32
N ASN A 113 2.17 5.89 11.72
CA ASN A 113 2.63 6.56 10.50
C ASN A 113 3.92 7.34 10.75
N MET A 114 3.98 8.10 11.84
CA MET A 114 5.20 8.83 12.21
C MET A 114 6.34 7.88 12.56
N LEU A 115 6.07 6.84 13.35
CA LEU A 115 7.05 5.84 13.74
C LEU A 115 7.61 5.10 12.52
N GLY A 116 6.76 4.70 11.56
CA GLY A 116 7.18 3.97 10.36
C GLY A 116 8.18 4.76 9.53
N THR A 117 7.87 6.02 9.25
CA THR A 117 8.78 6.90 8.49
C THR A 117 10.07 7.17 9.24
N ALA A 118 10.02 7.43 10.56
CA ALA A 118 11.20 7.65 11.37
C ALA A 118 12.10 6.41 11.45
N LEU A 119 11.52 5.24 11.71
CA LEU A 119 12.27 3.97 11.75
C LEU A 119 12.93 3.66 10.41
N ALA A 120 12.19 3.78 9.31
CA ALA A 120 12.74 3.52 7.98
C ALA A 120 13.91 4.46 7.68
N THR A 121 13.76 5.75 7.97
CA THR A 121 14.82 6.76 7.80
C THR A 121 16.07 6.43 8.62
N VAL A 122 15.90 6.11 9.91
CA VAL A 122 17.02 5.78 10.80
C VAL A 122 17.73 4.51 10.35
N VAL A 123 16.99 3.45 10.01
CA VAL A 123 17.57 2.19 9.55
C VAL A 123 18.41 2.41 8.28
N VAL A 124 17.90 3.16 7.30
CA VAL A 124 18.62 3.39 6.05
C VAL A 124 19.84 4.29 6.26
N LYS A 125 19.72 5.38 7.03
CA LYS A 125 20.86 6.24 7.36
C LYS A 125 21.97 5.46 8.09
N SER A 126 21.60 4.70 9.11
CA SER A 126 22.57 3.88 9.84
C SER A 126 23.26 2.86 8.95
N MET A 127 22.52 2.23 8.05
CA MET A 127 23.09 1.26 7.10
C MET A 127 24.02 1.96 6.09
N ASN A 128 23.62 3.08 5.52
CA ASN A 128 24.46 3.82 4.55
C ASN A 128 25.74 4.32 5.21
N THR A 129 25.66 4.93 6.40
CA THR A 129 26.83 5.38 7.15
C THR A 129 27.75 4.21 7.55
N ALA A 130 27.20 3.03 7.87
CA ALA A 130 28.01 1.84 8.16
C ALA A 130 28.74 1.30 6.92
N MET A 131 28.18 1.47 5.73
CA MET A 131 28.79 1.08 4.44
C MET A 131 29.78 2.14 3.92
N ASN A 132 29.44 3.41 4.10
CA ASN A 132 30.27 4.56 3.76
C ASN A 132 30.10 5.65 4.84
N PRO A 133 31.13 5.92 5.66
CA PRO A 133 31.06 6.92 6.75
C PRO A 133 30.65 8.32 6.30
N ASP A 134 30.87 8.68 5.05
CA ASP A 134 30.50 9.99 4.51
C ASP A 134 29.05 10.08 3.98
N ASP A 135 28.36 8.92 3.90
CA ASP A 135 26.98 8.85 3.42
C ASP A 135 25.98 8.82 4.59
N HIS A 136 25.37 9.97 4.85
CA HIS A 136 24.32 10.15 5.85
C HIS A 136 22.92 10.23 5.22
N SER A 137 22.76 9.82 3.97
CA SER A 137 21.47 9.87 3.26
C SER A 137 20.53 8.77 3.71
N SER A 138 19.22 9.00 3.53
CA SER A 138 18.17 7.99 3.67
C SER A 138 17.80 7.33 2.34
N GLU A 139 18.71 7.39 1.36
CA GLU A 139 18.49 6.90 0.01
C GLU A 139 18.84 5.43 -0.15
N ILE A 140 17.99 4.70 -0.87
CA ILE A 140 18.30 3.36 -1.36
C ILE A 140 18.21 3.38 -2.89
N PHE A 141 19.31 2.98 -3.55
CA PHE A 141 19.32 2.70 -4.98
C PHE A 141 18.95 1.24 -5.24
N TYR A 142 17.96 1.00 -6.12
CA TYR A 142 17.46 -0.33 -6.48
C TYR A 142 17.10 -0.45 -7.97
N GLY A 143 17.41 0.57 -8.76
CA GLY A 143 16.95 0.69 -10.15
C GLY A 143 17.28 -0.50 -11.03
N LYS A 144 18.49 -1.04 -10.92
CA LYS A 144 18.93 -2.18 -11.75
C LYS A 144 18.12 -3.46 -11.47
N VAL A 145 17.67 -3.69 -10.24
CA VAL A 145 16.89 -4.88 -9.89
C VAL A 145 15.43 -4.73 -10.31
N LYS A 146 14.82 -3.53 -10.10
CA LYS A 146 13.41 -3.28 -10.44
C LYS A 146 13.11 -3.46 -11.93
N ASP A 147 14.08 -3.18 -12.81
CA ASP A 147 13.91 -3.25 -14.26
C ASP A 147 13.59 -4.68 -14.72
N TYR A 148 14.01 -5.69 -13.93
CA TYR A 148 13.70 -7.10 -14.16
C TYR A 148 12.31 -7.53 -13.65
N PHE A 149 11.55 -6.65 -13.01
CA PHE A 149 10.16 -6.89 -12.59
C PHE A 149 9.15 -6.41 -13.64
N THR A 150 9.64 -6.05 -14.82
CA THR A 150 8.84 -5.52 -15.91
C THR A 150 8.96 -6.41 -17.13
N THR A 151 7.82 -6.77 -17.73
CA THR A 151 7.77 -7.49 -19.01
C THR A 151 7.37 -6.51 -20.10
N LYS A 152 8.21 -6.38 -21.13
CA LYS A 152 7.93 -5.53 -22.30
C LYS A 152 7.03 -6.26 -23.28
N ILE A 153 5.87 -5.70 -23.57
CA ILE A 153 4.92 -6.18 -24.59
C ILE A 153 4.82 -5.08 -25.65
N GLY A 154 5.72 -5.15 -26.66
CA GLY A 154 5.88 -4.06 -27.63
C GLY A 154 6.43 -2.81 -26.95
N THR A 155 5.69 -1.70 -27.02
CA THR A 155 6.03 -0.43 -26.36
C THR A 155 5.42 -0.29 -24.95
N PHE A 156 4.60 -1.27 -24.51
CA PHE A 156 3.98 -1.27 -23.19
C PHE A 156 4.85 -2.04 -22.20
N GLU A 157 5.13 -1.43 -21.05
CA GLU A 157 5.89 -2.04 -19.95
C GLU A 157 4.93 -2.50 -18.87
N LEU A 158 4.67 -3.81 -18.80
CA LEU A 158 3.84 -4.41 -17.79
C LEU A 158 4.67 -4.74 -16.55
N ASN A 159 4.46 -4.00 -15.47
CA ASN A 159 5.09 -4.30 -14.19
C ASN A 159 4.36 -5.47 -13.50
N TRP A 160 5.10 -6.43 -12.94
CA TRP A 160 4.52 -7.63 -12.30
C TRP A 160 3.66 -7.30 -11.09
N PHE A 161 3.91 -6.20 -10.41
CA PHE A 161 3.04 -5.74 -9.31
C PHE A 161 1.63 -5.35 -9.78
N MET A 162 1.45 -4.92 -11.05
CA MET A 162 0.11 -4.70 -11.60
C MET A 162 -0.67 -6.02 -11.69
N ILE A 163 -0.01 -7.11 -12.10
CA ILE A 163 -0.62 -8.44 -12.18
C ILE A 163 -0.99 -8.90 -10.76
N VAL A 164 -0.07 -8.76 -9.81
CA VAL A 164 -0.32 -9.10 -8.40
C VAL A 164 -1.51 -8.32 -7.83
N ALA A 165 -1.65 -7.03 -8.15
CA ALA A 165 -2.78 -6.23 -7.69
C ALA A 165 -4.13 -6.76 -8.20
N VAL A 166 -4.20 -7.18 -9.47
CA VAL A 166 -5.42 -7.78 -10.04
C VAL A 166 -5.72 -9.14 -9.40
N ILE A 167 -4.70 -9.97 -9.20
CA ILE A 167 -4.86 -11.27 -8.53
C ILE A 167 -5.36 -11.08 -7.09
N LEU A 168 -4.76 -10.15 -6.34
CA LEU A 168 -5.14 -9.86 -4.95
C LEU A 168 -6.52 -9.23 -4.86
N LEU A 169 -6.96 -8.42 -5.84
CA LEU A 169 -8.34 -7.93 -5.93
C LEU A 169 -9.33 -9.10 -5.96
N VAL A 170 -9.10 -10.07 -6.84
CA VAL A 170 -9.98 -11.24 -6.96
C VAL A 170 -9.95 -12.08 -5.68
N ILE A 171 -8.76 -12.32 -5.12
CA ILE A 171 -8.59 -13.07 -3.87
C ILE A 171 -9.34 -12.40 -2.71
N VAL A 172 -9.17 -11.08 -2.53
CA VAL A 172 -9.85 -10.32 -1.45
C VAL A 172 -11.37 -10.33 -1.65
N TYR A 173 -11.85 -10.19 -2.89
CA TYR A 173 -13.28 -10.30 -3.18
C TYR A 173 -13.83 -11.67 -2.81
N VAL A 174 -13.18 -12.76 -3.23
CA VAL A 174 -13.59 -14.13 -2.90
C VAL A 174 -13.51 -14.33 -1.40
N LEU A 175 -12.42 -13.92 -0.75
CA LEU A 175 -12.23 -14.03 0.69
C LEU A 175 -13.37 -13.36 1.46
N LEU A 176 -13.72 -12.10 1.14
CA LEU A 176 -14.73 -11.32 1.87
C LEU A 176 -16.16 -11.79 1.57
N TYR A 177 -16.47 -12.17 0.32
CA TYR A 177 -17.87 -12.37 -0.10
C TYR A 177 -18.24 -13.82 -0.38
N LYS A 178 -17.27 -14.73 -0.60
CA LYS A 178 -17.53 -16.12 -0.99
C LYS A 178 -17.05 -17.12 0.05
N THR A 179 -16.42 -16.70 1.16
CA THR A 179 -15.92 -17.61 2.20
C THR A 179 -16.61 -17.44 3.54
N LYS A 180 -16.60 -18.49 4.36
CA LYS A 180 -17.07 -18.46 5.77
C LYS A 180 -16.22 -17.50 6.62
N PHE A 181 -14.93 -17.35 6.27
CA PHE A 181 -14.04 -16.41 6.96
C PHE A 181 -14.50 -14.97 6.75
N GLY A 182 -14.73 -14.56 5.50
CA GLY A 182 -15.19 -13.20 5.18
C GLY A 182 -16.55 -12.87 5.79
N LEU A 183 -17.47 -13.85 5.83
CA LEU A 183 -18.76 -13.68 6.49
C LEU A 183 -18.56 -13.38 7.99
N ARG A 184 -17.72 -14.14 8.69
CA ARG A 184 -17.41 -13.95 10.12
C ARG A 184 -16.69 -12.63 10.36
N LEU A 185 -15.76 -12.25 9.47
CA LEU A 185 -15.03 -10.99 9.55
C LEU A 185 -15.99 -9.80 9.49
N ARG A 186 -16.87 -9.76 8.48
CA ARG A 186 -17.86 -8.70 8.31
C ARG A 186 -18.88 -8.65 9.45
N ALA A 187 -19.31 -9.82 9.95
CA ALA A 187 -20.18 -9.90 11.12
C ALA A 187 -19.54 -9.24 12.37
N CYS A 188 -18.20 -9.39 12.54
CA CYS A 188 -17.48 -8.72 13.64
C CYS A 188 -17.36 -7.20 13.45
N GLY A 189 -17.38 -6.69 12.21
CA GLY A 189 -17.39 -5.26 11.91
C GLY A 189 -18.77 -4.62 12.04
N GLU A 190 -19.86 -5.40 11.83
CA GLU A 190 -21.22 -4.89 11.94
C GLU A 190 -21.76 -4.97 13.40
N HIS A 191 -21.71 -6.16 14.00
CA HIS A 191 -22.23 -6.43 15.37
C HIS A 191 -21.34 -7.42 16.10
N PRO A 192 -20.24 -6.97 16.73
CA PRO A 192 -19.27 -7.87 17.37
C PRO A 192 -19.90 -8.68 18.53
N GLN A 193 -20.85 -8.12 19.29
CA GLN A 193 -21.52 -8.83 20.38
C GLN A 193 -22.39 -9.97 19.83
N ALA A 194 -23.13 -9.73 18.75
CA ALA A 194 -23.93 -10.77 18.10
C ALA A 194 -23.04 -11.86 17.46
N ALA A 195 -21.90 -11.48 16.88
CA ALA A 195 -20.94 -12.45 16.39
C ALA A 195 -20.36 -13.32 17.53
N ALA A 196 -20.05 -12.72 18.67
CA ALA A 196 -19.56 -13.43 19.84
C ALA A 196 -20.60 -14.39 20.44
N SER A 197 -21.89 -14.04 20.46
CA SER A 197 -22.96 -14.88 21.01
C SER A 197 -23.15 -16.19 20.25
N VAL A 198 -22.80 -16.23 18.95
CA VAL A 198 -22.80 -17.45 18.12
C VAL A 198 -21.44 -18.16 18.08
N GLY A 199 -20.53 -17.82 19.02
CA GLY A 199 -19.26 -18.51 19.20
C GLY A 199 -18.12 -18.03 18.28
N ILE A 200 -18.27 -16.89 17.57
CA ILE A 200 -17.20 -16.31 16.75
C ILE A 200 -16.24 -15.53 17.66
N SER A 201 -14.94 -15.83 17.56
CA SER A 201 -13.92 -15.08 18.30
C SER A 201 -13.63 -13.74 17.61
N VAL A 202 -14.23 -12.65 18.14
CA VAL A 202 -14.03 -11.29 17.63
C VAL A 202 -12.56 -10.89 17.65
N PHE A 203 -11.81 -11.21 18.72
CA PHE A 203 -10.38 -10.94 18.81
C PHE A 203 -9.59 -11.56 17.64
N LYS A 204 -9.81 -12.85 17.36
CA LYS A 204 -9.12 -13.52 16.25
C LYS A 204 -9.46 -12.92 14.89
N MET A 205 -10.73 -12.52 14.68
CA MET A 205 -11.16 -11.90 13.43
C MET A 205 -10.56 -10.51 13.26
N ARG A 206 -10.52 -9.68 14.31
CA ARG A 206 -9.88 -8.36 14.28
C ARG A 206 -8.37 -8.47 14.01
N TRP A 207 -7.68 -9.37 14.70
CA TRP A 207 -6.27 -9.66 14.42
C TRP A 207 -6.05 -10.06 12.95
N ALA A 208 -6.82 -11.01 12.44
CA ALA A 208 -6.70 -11.46 11.06
C ALA A 208 -6.96 -10.32 10.06
N GLY A 209 -7.95 -9.45 10.32
CA GLY A 209 -8.24 -8.28 9.48
C GLY A 209 -7.06 -7.31 9.41
N VAL A 210 -6.46 -6.98 10.57
CA VAL A 210 -5.29 -6.08 10.64
C VAL A 210 -4.05 -6.68 9.98
N LEU A 211 -3.76 -7.98 10.20
CA LEU A 211 -2.61 -8.63 9.58
C LEU A 211 -2.76 -8.75 8.06
N LEU A 212 -3.96 -9.04 7.56
CA LEU A 212 -4.25 -9.02 6.11
C LEU A 212 -4.12 -7.60 5.54
N SER A 213 -4.50 -6.58 6.29
CA SER A 213 -4.25 -5.19 5.93
C SER A 213 -2.76 -4.88 5.85
N GLY A 214 -1.97 -5.40 6.80
CA GLY A 214 -0.50 -5.31 6.79
C GLY A 214 0.13 -5.98 5.57
N PHE A 215 -0.38 -7.15 5.19
CA PHE A 215 0.02 -7.85 3.97
C PHE A 215 -0.20 -6.97 2.73
N LEU A 216 -1.41 -6.46 2.54
CA LEU A 216 -1.78 -5.65 1.38
C LEU A 216 -1.09 -4.28 1.37
N GLY A 217 -0.99 -3.64 2.53
CA GLY A 217 -0.29 -2.37 2.70
C GLY A 217 1.22 -2.48 2.43
N GLY A 218 1.84 -3.57 2.89
CA GLY A 218 3.26 -3.85 2.60
C GLY A 218 3.51 -4.02 1.11
N VAL A 219 2.71 -4.82 0.42
CA VAL A 219 2.81 -4.97 -1.05
C VAL A 219 2.53 -3.64 -1.76
N GLY A 220 1.55 -2.85 -1.29
CA GLY A 220 1.28 -1.52 -1.82
C GLY A 220 2.48 -0.57 -1.67
N GLY A 221 3.20 -0.66 -0.55
CA GLY A 221 4.40 0.14 -0.28
C GLY A 221 5.54 -0.14 -1.26
N ILE A 222 5.91 -1.40 -1.47
CA ILE A 222 6.94 -1.76 -2.44
C ILE A 222 6.51 -1.42 -3.88
N THR A 223 5.23 -1.62 -4.22
CA THR A 223 4.69 -1.23 -5.52
C THR A 223 4.85 0.26 -5.75
N TYR A 224 4.63 1.08 -4.71
CA TYR A 224 4.77 2.53 -4.79
C TYR A 224 6.20 2.98 -5.10
N ILE A 225 7.22 2.50 -4.38
CA ILE A 225 8.60 2.92 -4.63
C ILE A 225 9.11 2.43 -5.98
N VAL A 226 8.72 1.23 -6.41
CA VAL A 226 9.04 0.70 -7.74
C VAL A 226 8.39 1.55 -8.84
N ALA A 227 7.17 2.07 -8.62
CA ALA A 227 6.49 2.97 -9.53
C ALA A 227 7.11 4.38 -9.56
N SER A 228 7.66 4.84 -8.44
CA SER A 228 8.11 6.22 -8.25
C SER A 228 9.51 6.50 -8.82
N GLY A 229 10.37 5.47 -8.94
CA GLY A 229 11.71 5.72 -9.45
C GLY A 229 12.68 4.55 -9.27
N SER A 230 13.98 4.86 -9.40
CA SER A 230 15.10 3.92 -9.22
C SER A 230 15.85 4.13 -7.91
N ILE A 231 15.57 5.25 -7.25
CA ILE A 231 16.11 5.66 -5.94
C ILE A 231 14.94 6.16 -5.11
N TRP A 232 14.93 5.83 -3.84
CA TRP A 232 13.94 6.36 -2.91
C TRP A 232 14.58 6.89 -1.64
N LYS A 233 14.12 8.09 -1.21
CA LYS A 233 14.47 8.71 0.07
C LYS A 233 13.38 8.38 1.09
N PHE A 234 13.73 7.62 2.12
CA PHE A 234 12.75 7.20 3.13
C PHE A 234 12.23 8.34 4.01
N GLU A 235 12.94 9.47 4.06
CA GLU A 235 12.44 10.71 4.69
C GLU A 235 11.14 11.23 4.05
N ASN A 236 10.91 10.94 2.77
CA ASN A 236 9.69 11.35 2.06
C ASN A 236 8.48 10.46 2.37
N GLY A 237 8.63 9.39 3.16
CA GLY A 237 7.58 8.41 3.39
C GLY A 237 7.10 7.78 2.08
N VAL A 238 5.79 7.64 1.92
CA VAL A 238 5.13 7.27 0.65
C VAL A 238 4.22 8.39 0.15
N ALA A 239 4.59 9.63 0.45
CA ALA A 239 3.96 10.87 -0.03
C ALA A 239 2.43 10.95 0.20
N GLY A 240 1.91 10.37 1.29
CA GLY A 240 0.49 10.41 1.64
C GLY A 240 -0.39 9.41 0.87
N PHE A 241 0.20 8.46 0.16
CA PHE A 241 -0.57 7.45 -0.59
C PHE A 241 -1.41 6.53 0.31
N GLY A 242 -1.01 6.31 1.55
CA GLY A 242 -1.82 5.57 2.52
C GLY A 242 -3.11 6.31 2.85
N PHE A 243 -3.05 7.63 3.07
CA PHE A 243 -4.24 8.46 3.29
C PHE A 243 -5.10 8.58 2.03
N LEU A 244 -4.46 8.70 0.86
CA LEU A 244 -5.19 8.72 -0.41
C LEU A 244 -5.93 7.40 -0.66
N ALA A 245 -5.33 6.27 -0.27
CA ALA A 245 -5.96 4.96 -0.37
C ALA A 245 -7.19 4.82 0.54
N LEU A 246 -7.21 5.45 1.71
CA LEU A 246 -8.43 5.53 2.55
C LEU A 246 -9.54 6.27 1.83
N ALA A 247 -9.24 7.41 1.17
CA ALA A 247 -10.22 8.12 0.37
C ALA A 247 -10.75 7.25 -0.80
N VAL A 248 -9.87 6.51 -1.47
CA VAL A 248 -10.23 5.55 -2.53
C VAL A 248 -11.14 4.44 -2.00
N MET A 249 -10.88 3.93 -0.79
CA MET A 249 -11.71 2.93 -0.12
C MET A 249 -13.12 3.47 0.20
N ILE A 250 -13.19 4.67 0.77
CA ILE A 250 -14.46 5.34 1.10
C ILE A 250 -15.26 5.59 -0.18
N PHE A 251 -14.61 6.11 -1.24
CA PHE A 251 -15.25 6.30 -2.54
C PHE A 251 -15.72 4.99 -3.17
N GLY A 252 -14.98 3.91 -2.98
CA GLY A 252 -15.36 2.55 -3.37
C GLY A 252 -16.42 1.91 -2.46
N ALA A 253 -16.94 2.63 -1.45
CA ALA A 253 -17.97 2.15 -0.51
C ALA A 253 -17.63 0.77 0.06
N TRP A 254 -16.38 0.54 0.48
CA TRP A 254 -15.87 -0.71 1.06
C TRP A 254 -16.10 -1.96 0.20
N HIS A 255 -16.37 -1.79 -1.09
CA HIS A 255 -16.58 -2.93 -2.01
C HIS A 255 -15.38 -3.09 -2.96
N PRO A 256 -14.70 -4.26 -3.02
CA PRO A 256 -13.45 -4.43 -3.76
C PRO A 256 -13.47 -3.96 -5.21
N PHE A 257 -14.51 -4.30 -5.99
CA PHE A 257 -14.59 -3.87 -7.39
C PHE A 257 -14.89 -2.37 -7.56
N LYS A 258 -15.65 -1.76 -6.63
CA LYS A 258 -15.86 -0.31 -6.64
C LYS A 258 -14.57 0.42 -6.23
N ILE A 259 -13.81 -0.13 -5.27
CA ILE A 259 -12.47 0.34 -4.91
C ILE A 259 -11.55 0.29 -6.12
N ALA A 260 -11.60 -0.76 -6.95
CA ALA A 260 -10.79 -0.84 -8.17
C ALA A 260 -11.15 0.27 -9.17
N GLY A 261 -12.43 0.55 -9.36
CA GLY A 261 -12.88 1.67 -10.19
C GLY A 261 -12.42 3.03 -9.67
N ALA A 262 -12.53 3.24 -8.34
CA ALA A 262 -12.01 4.43 -7.67
C ALA A 262 -10.50 4.56 -7.84
N ALA A 263 -9.75 3.48 -7.60
CA ALA A 263 -8.30 3.44 -7.74
C ALA A 263 -7.84 3.83 -9.16
N LEU A 264 -8.56 3.42 -10.20
CA LEU A 264 -8.28 3.82 -11.58
C LEU A 264 -8.44 5.34 -11.78
N ILE A 265 -9.51 5.93 -11.24
CA ILE A 265 -9.76 7.38 -11.34
C ILE A 265 -8.65 8.16 -10.63
N PHE A 266 -8.35 7.81 -9.37
CA PHE A 266 -7.30 8.50 -8.60
C PHE A 266 -5.91 8.24 -9.16
N GLY A 267 -5.64 7.03 -9.67
CA GLY A 267 -4.43 6.67 -10.38
C GLY A 267 -4.23 7.51 -11.65
N LEU A 268 -5.30 7.80 -12.40
CA LEU A 268 -5.26 8.67 -13.56
C LEU A 268 -4.86 10.11 -13.17
N PHE A 269 -5.44 10.69 -12.12
CA PHE A 269 -5.04 12.02 -11.65
C PHE A 269 -3.59 12.06 -11.21
N ARG A 270 -3.11 11.01 -10.54
CA ARG A 270 -1.69 10.91 -10.16
C ARG A 270 -0.77 10.77 -11.38
N ALA A 271 -1.18 9.99 -12.37
CA ALA A 271 -0.44 9.81 -13.62
C ALA A 271 -0.35 11.12 -14.41
N LEU A 272 -1.43 11.91 -14.45
CA LEU A 272 -1.41 13.24 -15.05
C LEU A 272 -0.37 14.15 -14.40
N GLY A 273 -0.26 14.12 -13.07
CA GLY A 273 0.77 14.87 -12.34
C GLY A 273 2.20 14.49 -12.74
N ASN A 274 2.45 13.22 -13.04
CA ASN A 274 3.78 12.74 -13.47
C ASN A 274 4.05 12.94 -14.98
N THR A 275 3.01 13.08 -15.79
CA THR A 275 3.12 13.12 -17.27
C THR A 275 2.67 14.43 -17.89
N TYR A 276 2.30 15.45 -17.09
CA TYR A 276 1.80 16.73 -17.59
C TYR A 276 2.73 17.38 -18.64
N GLY A 277 4.05 17.25 -18.47
CA GLY A 277 5.06 17.81 -19.39
C GLY A 277 5.11 17.13 -20.77
N VAL A 278 4.46 15.98 -20.95
CA VAL A 278 4.34 15.26 -22.24
C VAL A 278 3.19 15.80 -23.09
N PHE A 279 2.24 16.51 -22.46
CA PHE A 279 1.07 17.07 -23.14
C PHE A 279 1.27 18.57 -23.39
N ASP A 280 1.45 18.98 -24.65
CA ASP A 280 1.69 20.38 -25.00
C ASP A 280 0.59 21.32 -24.48
N PHE A 281 -0.68 20.85 -24.48
CA PHE A 281 -1.80 21.61 -23.92
C PHE A 281 -1.62 21.91 -22.43
N LEU A 282 -1.23 20.92 -21.62
CA LEU A 282 -1.03 21.09 -20.18
C LEU A 282 0.25 21.91 -19.88
N LYS A 283 1.28 21.73 -20.68
CA LYS A 283 2.54 22.47 -20.57
C LYS A 283 2.34 23.96 -20.86
N ASN A 284 1.52 24.29 -21.87
CA ASN A 284 1.26 25.67 -22.28
C ASN A 284 0.38 26.47 -21.27
N LEU A 285 -0.28 25.77 -20.31
CA LEU A 285 -1.02 26.44 -19.23
C LEU A 285 -0.11 27.10 -18.20
N ASN A 286 1.21 26.89 -18.27
CA ASN A 286 2.22 27.41 -17.31
C ASN A 286 1.87 27.20 -15.83
N ILE A 287 1.12 26.12 -15.53
CA ILE A 287 0.76 25.73 -14.16
C ILE A 287 1.94 24.96 -13.55
N PRO A 288 2.41 25.33 -12.34
CA PRO A 288 3.47 24.58 -11.66
C PRO A 288 3.13 23.10 -11.47
N SER A 289 4.12 22.21 -11.65
CA SER A 289 3.97 20.75 -11.52
C SER A 289 3.32 20.32 -10.19
N ASN A 290 3.57 21.07 -9.13
CA ASN A 290 3.01 20.79 -7.80
C ASN A 290 1.48 20.80 -7.78
N ILE A 291 0.84 21.66 -8.59
CA ILE A 291 -0.63 21.72 -8.68
C ILE A 291 -1.18 20.45 -9.31
N TYR A 292 -0.53 19.92 -10.36
CA TYR A 292 -0.94 18.65 -10.95
C TYR A 292 -0.77 17.49 -9.97
N ASN A 293 0.28 17.50 -9.15
CA ASN A 293 0.50 16.51 -8.11
C ASN A 293 -0.54 16.59 -6.96
N MET A 294 -1.16 17.75 -6.74
CA MET A 294 -2.24 17.93 -5.75
C MET A 294 -3.61 17.46 -6.25
N LEU A 295 -3.80 17.25 -7.56
CA LEU A 295 -5.11 16.87 -8.14
C LEU A 295 -5.80 15.69 -7.43
N PRO A 296 -5.13 14.54 -7.17
CA PRO A 296 -5.80 13.43 -6.50
C PRO A 296 -6.29 13.80 -5.09
N TYR A 297 -5.58 14.64 -4.35
CA TYR A 297 -5.99 15.09 -3.01
C TYR A 297 -7.14 16.09 -3.07
N ILE A 298 -7.13 17.03 -4.03
CA ILE A 298 -8.25 17.96 -4.26
C ILE A 298 -9.52 17.18 -4.63
N VAL A 299 -9.39 16.23 -5.55
CA VAL A 299 -10.53 15.37 -5.95
C VAL A 299 -11.03 14.55 -4.77
N SER A 300 -10.14 14.03 -3.90
CA SER A 300 -10.56 13.29 -2.71
C SER A 300 -11.41 14.15 -1.77
N LEU A 301 -11.03 15.41 -1.53
CA LEU A 301 -11.79 16.34 -0.69
C LEU A 301 -13.17 16.63 -1.29
N ILE A 302 -13.24 16.88 -2.59
CA ILE A 302 -14.50 17.12 -3.29
C ILE A 302 -15.42 15.91 -3.18
N VAL A 303 -14.89 14.72 -3.47
CA VAL A 303 -15.65 13.47 -3.41
C VAL A 303 -16.16 13.20 -1.99
N LEU A 304 -15.31 13.36 -0.97
CA LEU A 304 -15.70 13.16 0.44
C LEU A 304 -16.82 14.14 0.85
N ALA A 305 -16.78 15.38 0.40
CA ALA A 305 -17.85 16.35 0.68
C ALA A 305 -19.22 15.92 0.13
N PHE A 306 -19.26 15.21 -1.01
CA PHE A 306 -20.51 14.74 -1.60
C PHE A 306 -20.95 13.36 -1.10
N THR A 307 -20.00 12.47 -0.72
CA THR A 307 -20.31 11.08 -0.34
C THR A 307 -20.52 10.90 1.18
N SER A 308 -20.20 11.88 2.01
CA SER A 308 -20.25 11.76 3.48
C SER A 308 -21.63 11.43 4.04
N LYS A 309 -22.72 11.76 3.34
CA LYS A 309 -24.10 11.55 3.82
C LYS A 309 -24.55 10.09 3.80
N ASN A 310 -23.95 9.22 3.00
CA ASN A 310 -24.34 7.82 2.81
C ASN A 310 -23.13 6.90 2.97
N SER A 311 -22.51 6.90 4.17
CA SER A 311 -21.38 6.00 4.46
C SER A 311 -21.84 4.54 4.49
N ALA A 312 -21.13 3.68 3.77
CA ALA A 312 -21.27 2.22 3.81
C ALA A 312 -20.28 1.58 4.79
N ALA A 313 -19.72 2.36 5.71
CA ALA A 313 -18.78 1.90 6.72
C ALA A 313 -19.41 0.86 7.66
N PRO A 314 -18.66 -0.15 8.13
CA PRO A 314 -19.13 -1.10 9.12
C PRO A 314 -19.52 -0.40 10.43
N LYS A 315 -20.66 -0.77 11.04
CA LYS A 315 -21.24 -0.04 12.18
C LYS A 315 -20.38 -0.04 13.45
N ALA A 316 -19.59 -1.09 13.68
CA ALA A 316 -18.74 -1.22 14.85
C ALA A 316 -17.26 -0.88 14.55
N GLU A 317 -17.00 -0.21 13.41
CA GLU A 317 -15.65 0.24 13.11
C GLU A 317 -15.21 1.32 14.10
N GLY A 318 -13.95 1.29 14.51
CA GLY A 318 -13.39 2.24 15.47
C GLY A 318 -13.79 2.00 16.92
N ILE A 319 -14.75 1.12 17.19
CA ILE A 319 -15.24 0.85 18.54
C ILE A 319 -14.44 -0.32 19.15
N PRO A 320 -13.73 -0.12 20.28
CA PRO A 320 -13.06 -1.22 20.97
C PRO A 320 -14.08 -2.29 21.40
N TYR A 321 -13.71 -3.56 21.18
CA TYR A 321 -14.58 -4.67 21.58
C TYR A 321 -14.37 -5.04 23.05
N ASP A 322 -15.44 -5.04 23.84
CA ASP A 322 -15.45 -5.56 25.20
C ASP A 322 -16.49 -6.68 25.37
N LYS A 323 -16.05 -7.81 25.94
CA LYS A 323 -16.94 -8.94 26.24
C LYS A 323 -17.97 -8.63 27.32
N GLY A 324 -17.66 -7.67 28.20
CA GLY A 324 -18.52 -7.28 29.34
C GLY A 324 -19.62 -6.30 28.97
N MET A 325 -19.54 -5.60 27.87
CA MET A 325 -20.60 -4.72 27.40
C MET A 325 -21.71 -5.57 26.73
N ARG A 326 -22.87 -5.65 27.40
CA ARG A 326 -24.12 -6.21 26.86
C ARG A 326 -25.03 -5.08 26.42
#